data_d90f4abc2af6af5264d9bbbb2cacdf85
#
_entry.id   d90f4abc2af6af5264d9bbbb2cacdf85
#
_cell.length_a   1.000
_cell.length_b   1.000
_cell.length_c   1.000
_cell.angle_alpha   90.00
_cell.angle_beta   90.00
_cell.angle_gamma   90.00
#
_symmetry.space_group_name_H-M   'P 1'
#
loop_
_entity.id
_entity.type
_entity.pdbx_description
1 polymer ?
#
loop_
_entity_poly.entity_id
_entity_poly.type
_entity_poly.pdbx_seq_one_letter_code
_entity_poly.pdbx_strand_id
1 'polypeptide(L)'
;MLNTLETLFNLARERKVNPVDGSYTNKLLSDKTLSKSKVLEQINELIEAVEKDSNKIHEAADVFYHLIIYLEANNIKIEDVMTELNKRKKWVINFTNLQNQDYKGVN
;
A
#
# COMPACT_ATOMS: atom_id res chain seq x y z
N MET A 1 -10.03 -13.51 0.26
CA MET A 1 -9.94 -12.22 0.96
C MET A 1 -8.77 -11.36 0.50
N LEU A 2 -7.55 -11.88 0.43
CA LEU A 2 -6.41 -11.10 -0.09
C LEU A 2 -6.55 -10.76 -1.57
N ASN A 3 -7.42 -11.43 -2.30
CA ASN A 3 -7.70 -11.07 -3.69
C ASN A 3 -8.38 -9.71 -3.84
N THR A 4 -8.87 -9.12 -2.74
CA THR A 4 -9.38 -7.75 -2.76
C THR A 4 -8.28 -6.76 -3.13
N LEU A 5 -7.06 -6.96 -2.62
CA LEU A 5 -5.91 -6.14 -2.99
C LEU A 5 -5.57 -6.31 -4.47
N GLU A 6 -5.61 -7.55 -4.96
CA GLU A 6 -5.37 -7.82 -6.37
C GLU A 6 -6.40 -7.12 -7.26
N THR A 7 -7.66 -7.16 -6.89
CA THR A 7 -8.72 -6.44 -7.60
C THR A 7 -8.43 -4.94 -7.62
N LEU A 8 -7.95 -4.38 -6.51
CA LEU A 8 -7.69 -2.96 -6.40
C LEU A 8 -6.56 -2.51 -7.33
N PHE A 9 -5.42 -3.20 -7.31
CA PHE A 9 -4.34 -2.75 -8.18
C PHE A 9 -4.60 -3.05 -9.66
N ASN A 10 -5.39 -4.07 -9.98
CA ASN A 10 -5.83 -4.30 -11.34
C ASN A 10 -6.77 -3.19 -11.81
N LEU A 11 -7.66 -2.71 -10.93
CA LEU A 11 -8.51 -1.56 -11.22
C LEU A 11 -7.66 -0.32 -11.50
N ALA A 12 -6.64 -0.08 -10.70
CA ALA A 12 -5.75 1.06 -10.89
C ALA A 12 -5.07 1.01 -12.26
N ARG A 13 -4.60 -0.16 -12.66
CA ARG A 13 -3.99 -0.33 -13.99
C ARG A 13 -4.98 -0.09 -15.11
N GLU A 14 -6.18 -0.61 -14.96
CA GLU A 14 -7.23 -0.40 -15.95
C GLU A 14 -7.56 1.08 -16.09
N ARG A 15 -7.64 1.81 -14.99
CA ARG A 15 -7.91 3.25 -15.00
C ARG A 15 -6.77 4.07 -15.61
N LYS A 16 -5.54 3.58 -15.61
CA LYS A 16 -4.43 4.23 -16.31
C LYS A 16 -4.58 4.11 -17.82
N VAL A 17 -5.11 2.98 -18.29
CA VAL A 17 -5.31 2.71 -19.72
C VAL A 17 -6.61 3.37 -20.22
N ASN A 18 -7.67 3.26 -19.43
CA ASN A 18 -9.00 3.77 -19.76
C ASN A 18 -9.47 4.73 -18.65
N PRO A 19 -8.98 5.98 -18.67
CA PRO A 19 -9.36 6.95 -17.64
C PRO A 19 -10.85 7.25 -17.60
N VAL A 20 -11.36 7.50 -16.40
CA VAL A 20 -12.76 7.88 -16.18
C VAL A 20 -12.78 9.32 -15.66
N ASP A 21 -13.45 10.19 -16.39
CA ASP A 21 -13.59 11.59 -16.01
C ASP A 21 -14.28 11.72 -14.65
N GLY A 22 -13.74 12.60 -13.80
CA GLY A 22 -14.29 12.83 -12.48
C GLY A 22 -13.93 11.76 -11.46
N SER A 23 -13.20 10.73 -11.84
CA SER A 23 -12.78 9.69 -10.93
C SER A 23 -11.67 10.19 -10.00
N TYR A 24 -11.86 10.00 -8.70
CA TYR A 24 -10.84 10.30 -7.70
C TYR A 24 -9.57 9.48 -7.93
N THR A 25 -9.74 8.19 -8.25
CA THR A 25 -8.62 7.31 -8.56
C THR A 25 -7.80 7.86 -9.73
N ASN A 26 -8.45 8.31 -10.79
CA ASN A 26 -7.75 8.88 -11.94
C ASN A 26 -7.05 10.19 -11.59
N LYS A 27 -7.63 11.00 -10.72
CA LYS A 27 -6.98 12.21 -10.25
C LYS A 27 -5.68 11.89 -9.53
N LEU A 28 -5.68 10.89 -8.66
CA LEU A 28 -4.48 10.44 -7.97
C LEU A 28 -3.45 9.84 -8.93
N LEU A 29 -3.90 9.07 -9.91
CA LEU A 29 -3.00 8.45 -10.89
C LEU A 29 -2.30 9.48 -11.77
N SER A 30 -2.94 10.58 -12.07
CA SER A 30 -2.41 11.62 -12.95
C SER A 30 -1.66 12.74 -12.23
N ASP A 31 -1.78 12.83 -10.91
CA ASP A 31 -1.13 13.88 -10.11
C ASP A 31 -0.31 13.24 -9.00
N LYS A 32 0.97 13.02 -9.28
CA LYS A 32 1.88 12.34 -8.35
C LYS A 32 2.10 13.12 -7.07
N THR A 33 2.08 14.44 -7.15
CA THR A 33 2.25 15.30 -5.98
C THR A 33 1.05 15.17 -5.04
N LEU A 34 -0.15 15.17 -5.61
CA LEU A 34 -1.37 14.97 -4.84
C LEU A 34 -1.38 13.56 -4.22
N SER A 35 -1.04 12.55 -5.02
CA SER A 35 -1.00 11.18 -4.55
C SER A 35 -0.06 11.00 -3.37
N LYS A 36 1.14 11.58 -3.46
CA LYS A 36 2.13 11.58 -2.37
C LYS A 36 1.57 12.23 -1.11
N SER A 37 0.96 13.40 -1.26
CA SER A 37 0.38 14.12 -0.15
C SER A 37 -0.71 13.31 0.55
N LYS A 38 -1.55 12.64 -0.24
CA LYS A 38 -2.66 11.84 0.30
C LYS A 38 -2.16 10.58 1.03
N VAL A 39 -1.13 9.93 0.52
CA VAL A 39 -0.55 8.77 1.23
C VAL A 39 -0.06 9.18 2.62
N LEU A 40 0.68 10.29 2.70
CA LEU A 40 1.18 10.79 3.98
C LEU A 40 0.04 11.16 4.93
N GLU A 41 -0.98 11.83 4.41
CA GLU A 41 -2.16 12.21 5.18
C GLU A 41 -2.87 10.97 5.76
N GLN A 42 -3.06 9.94 4.94
CA GLN A 42 -3.75 8.73 5.40
C GLN A 42 -2.95 7.95 6.42
N ILE A 43 -1.64 7.92 6.30
CA ILE A 43 -0.78 7.27 7.30
C ILE A 43 -0.92 7.99 8.63
N ASN A 44 -0.89 9.33 8.64
CA ASN A 44 -1.06 10.11 9.87
C ASN A 44 -2.43 9.89 10.49
N GLU A 45 -3.47 9.80 9.68
CA GLU A 45 -4.83 9.53 10.17
C GLU A 45 -4.95 8.15 10.78
N LEU A 46 -4.28 7.14 10.20
CA LEU A 46 -4.25 5.80 10.79
C LEU A 46 -3.55 5.82 12.15
N ILE A 47 -2.41 6.49 12.26
CA ILE A 47 -1.68 6.59 13.53
C ILE A 47 -2.57 7.23 14.59
N GLU A 48 -3.22 8.32 14.24
CA GLU A 48 -4.13 9.01 15.15
C GLU A 48 -5.31 8.11 15.58
N ALA A 49 -5.87 7.38 14.62
CA ALA A 49 -6.97 6.46 14.88
C ALA A 49 -6.57 5.35 15.86
N VAL A 50 -5.36 4.83 15.73
CA VAL A 50 -4.83 3.82 16.65
C VAL A 50 -4.65 4.42 18.05
N GLU A 51 -4.09 5.61 18.13
CA GLU A 51 -3.88 6.28 19.43
C GLU A 51 -5.20 6.59 20.14
N LYS A 52 -6.22 6.94 19.37
CA LYS A 52 -7.55 7.25 19.92
C LYS A 52 -8.46 6.03 20.03
N ASP A 53 -8.00 4.88 19.53
CA ASP A 53 -8.79 3.64 19.48
C ASP A 53 -10.14 3.84 18.80
N SER A 54 -10.13 4.47 17.62
CA SER A 54 -11.35 4.82 16.88
C SER A 54 -11.11 4.76 15.38
N ASN A 55 -12.02 4.13 14.63
CA ASN A 55 -12.00 4.06 13.16
C ASN A 55 -10.73 3.43 12.56
N LYS A 56 -10.07 2.57 13.30
CA LYS A 56 -8.77 2.00 12.88
C LYS A 56 -8.85 1.22 11.58
N ILE A 57 -9.90 0.43 11.42
CA ILE A 57 -10.07 -0.40 10.21
C ILE A 57 -10.33 0.49 9.00
N HIS A 58 -11.17 1.48 9.16
CA HIS A 58 -11.46 2.44 8.09
C HIS A 58 -10.18 3.16 7.64
N GLU A 59 -9.40 3.66 8.59
CA GLU A 59 -8.19 4.39 8.26
C GLU A 59 -7.11 3.47 7.69
N ALA A 60 -7.03 2.23 8.14
CA ALA A 60 -6.11 1.25 7.54
C ALA A 60 -6.48 0.95 6.10
N ALA A 61 -7.77 0.83 5.80
CA ALA A 61 -8.24 0.62 4.42
C ALA A 61 -7.88 1.81 3.54
N ASP A 62 -8.03 3.04 4.05
CA ASP A 62 -7.64 4.25 3.32
C ASP A 62 -6.14 4.27 3.02
N VAL A 63 -5.31 3.84 3.96
CA VAL A 63 -3.86 3.75 3.72
C VAL A 63 -3.56 2.78 2.60
N PHE A 64 -4.16 1.59 2.63
CA PHE A 64 -3.92 0.57 1.60
C PHE A 64 -4.36 1.06 0.23
N TYR A 65 -5.53 1.67 0.15
CA TYR A 65 -6.03 2.22 -1.11
C TYR A 65 -5.06 3.26 -1.68
N HIS A 66 -4.72 4.27 -0.90
CA HIS A 66 -3.88 5.36 -1.38
C HIS A 66 -2.46 4.89 -1.70
N LEU A 67 -1.93 3.94 -0.92
CA LEU A 67 -0.61 3.38 -1.17
C LEU A 67 -0.57 2.62 -2.51
N ILE A 68 -1.56 1.78 -2.77
CA ILE A 68 -1.65 1.04 -4.03
C ILE A 68 -1.72 2.01 -5.22
N ILE A 69 -2.55 3.03 -5.11
CA ILE A 69 -2.68 4.02 -6.19
C ILE A 69 -1.37 4.80 -6.38
N TYR A 70 -0.71 5.15 -5.29
CA TYR A 70 0.58 5.84 -5.35
C TYR A 70 1.65 5.00 -6.05
N LEU A 71 1.71 3.72 -5.75
CA LEU A 71 2.63 2.81 -6.42
C LEU A 71 2.35 2.77 -7.93
N GLU A 72 1.09 2.60 -8.32
CA GLU A 72 0.72 2.58 -9.73
C GLU A 72 0.97 3.92 -10.43
N ALA A 73 0.74 5.03 -9.75
CA ALA A 73 1.02 6.36 -10.31
C ALA A 73 2.51 6.53 -10.63
N ASN A 74 3.37 5.86 -9.89
CA ASN A 74 4.82 5.94 -10.05
C ASN A 74 5.41 4.74 -10.81
N ASN A 75 4.57 3.94 -11.44
CA ASN A 75 4.97 2.77 -12.23
C ASN A 75 5.76 1.73 -11.42
N ILE A 76 5.46 1.63 -10.14
CA ILE A 76 6.01 0.58 -9.28
C ILE A 76 5.04 -0.59 -9.32
N LYS A 77 5.48 -1.70 -9.89
CA LYS A 77 4.64 -2.88 -10.04
C LYS A 77 4.50 -3.61 -8.70
N ILE A 78 3.28 -3.87 -8.30
CA ILE A 78 3.03 -4.60 -7.05
C ILE A 78 3.66 -6.00 -7.10
N GLU A 79 3.77 -6.60 -8.26
CA GLU A 79 4.42 -7.91 -8.42
C GLU A 79 5.89 -7.85 -8.00
N ASP A 80 6.58 -6.75 -8.31
CA ASP A 80 7.97 -6.59 -7.90
C ASP A 80 8.09 -6.41 -6.40
N VAL A 81 7.13 -5.69 -5.80
CA VAL A 81 7.05 -5.53 -4.34
C VAL A 81 6.82 -6.90 -3.69
N MET A 82 5.91 -7.69 -4.24
CA MET A 82 5.63 -9.03 -3.72
C MET A 82 6.85 -9.94 -3.83
N THR A 83 7.57 -9.86 -4.95
CA THR A 83 8.80 -10.63 -5.13
C THR A 83 9.83 -10.27 -4.07
N GLU A 84 9.99 -8.98 -3.79
CA GLU A 84 10.92 -8.52 -2.75
C GLU A 84 10.48 -9.01 -1.36
N LEU A 85 9.20 -8.89 -1.05
CA LEU A 85 8.66 -9.39 0.21
C LEU A 85 8.84 -10.89 0.35
N ASN A 86 8.67 -11.63 -0.74
CA ASN A 86 8.86 -13.08 -0.72
C ASN A 86 10.30 -13.48 -0.38
N LYS A 87 11.27 -12.70 -0.87
CA LYS A 87 12.67 -12.90 -0.47
C LYS A 87 12.86 -12.67 1.02
N ARG A 88 12.27 -11.60 1.55
CA ARG A 88 12.38 -11.24 2.96
C ARG A 88 11.60 -12.18 3.87
N LYS A 89 10.60 -12.84 3.34
CA LYS A 89 9.79 -13.81 4.09
C LYS A 89 10.66 -14.88 4.74
N LYS A 90 11.70 -15.35 4.03
CA LYS A 90 12.63 -16.34 4.56
C LYS A 90 13.35 -15.79 5.79
N TRP A 91 13.72 -14.52 5.79
CA TRP A 91 14.34 -13.86 6.93
C TRP A 91 13.40 -13.80 8.13
N VAL A 92 12.14 -13.44 7.89
CA VAL A 92 11.14 -13.34 8.96
C VAL A 92 10.97 -14.71 9.62
N ILE A 93 10.84 -15.78 8.83
CA ILE A 93 10.66 -17.13 9.34
C ILE A 93 11.89 -17.57 10.14
N ASN A 94 13.08 -17.34 9.60
CA ASN A 94 14.34 -17.71 10.27
C ASN A 94 14.50 -16.93 11.58
N PHE A 95 14.19 -15.65 11.59
CA PHE A 95 14.25 -14.82 12.79
C PHE A 95 13.32 -15.39 13.88
N THR A 96 12.10 -15.74 13.52
CA THR A 96 11.12 -16.30 14.45
C THR A 96 11.61 -17.61 15.05
N ASN A 97 12.21 -18.47 14.24
CA ASN A 97 12.69 -19.78 14.67
C ASN A 97 13.96 -19.69 15.52
N LEU A 98 14.84 -18.75 15.20
CA LEU A 98 16.12 -18.60 15.89
C LEU A 98 16.03 -17.68 17.10
N GLN A 99 14.92 -16.99 17.25
CA GLN A 99 14.64 -16.07 18.36
C GLN A 99 15.76 -15.08 18.59
N ASN A 100 16.49 -14.72 19.12
CA ASN A 100 17.50 -13.72 19.45
C ASN A 100 18.39 -13.30 18.30
N GLN A 101 18.02 -13.58 17.08
CA GLN A 101 18.78 -13.12 15.94
C GLN A 101 18.47 -11.65 15.64
N ASP A 102 19.49 -10.90 15.24
CA ASP A 102 19.27 -9.56 14.76
C ASP A 102 18.46 -9.59 13.49
N TYR A 103 17.43 -8.78 13.46
CA TYR A 103 16.50 -8.75 12.35
C TYR A 103 16.99 -7.76 11.31
N LYS A 104 17.53 -8.26 10.21
CA LYS A 104 18.14 -7.44 9.17
C LYS A 104 17.48 -7.57 7.80
N GLY A 105 16.53 -8.49 7.66
CA GLY A 105 15.92 -8.79 6.37
C GLY A 105 14.81 -7.87 5.95
N VAL A 106 14.14 -7.25 6.91
CA VAL A 106 13.01 -6.35 6.66
C VAL A 106 13.20 -5.08 7.46
N ASN A 107 13.47 -4.00 6.78
CA ASN A 107 13.63 -2.69 7.42
C ASN A 107 12.87 -1.66 6.63
#